data_5d327c90a8b2d5b34eea314426f315e2
#
_entry.id   5d327c90a8b2d5b34eea314426f315e2
#
_cell.length_a   1.000
_cell.length_b   1.000
_cell.length_c   1.000
_cell.angle_alpha   90.00
_cell.angle_beta   90.00
_cell.angle_gamma   90.00
#
_symmetry.space_group_name_H-M   'P 1'
#
loop_
_entity.id
_entity.type
_entity.pdbx_description
1 polymer ?
#
loop_
_entity_poly.entity_id
_entity_poly.type
_entity_poly.pdbx_seq_one_letter_code
_entity_poly.pdbx_strand_id
1 'polypeptide(L)'
;MRLAGLVFRSGKYWVIEVPILGIVTQGRSKKDAYDMIVDAIESLVNKQEFKVEVFPGEKSYFEIGSEDVATMIAFLLRRQRMKHGLTLVEVSKRLGAKSFNTYARYEQGRSVPTIDKFNLLLSALSEDNDFVLTESQKKVSII
;
A
#
# COMPACT_ATOMS: atom_id res chain seq x y z
N MET A 1 5.18 7.48 7.17
CA MET A 1 4.01 6.57 7.20
C MET A 1 4.47 5.18 6.77
N ARG A 2 3.98 4.16 7.45
CA ARG A 2 4.31 2.76 7.13
C ARG A 2 3.03 1.95 6.97
N LEU A 3 3.13 0.88 6.19
CA LEU A 3 2.06 -0.09 5.99
C LEU A 3 2.47 -1.43 6.58
N ALA A 4 1.54 -2.08 7.26
CA ALA A 4 1.79 -3.36 7.92
C ALA A 4 1.84 -4.52 6.93
N GLY A 5 2.73 -5.46 7.21
CA GLY A 5 2.87 -6.68 6.45
C GLY A 5 3.09 -7.89 7.33
N LEU A 6 2.96 -9.06 6.73
CA LEU A 6 3.21 -10.36 7.35
C LEU A 6 4.16 -11.18 6.49
N VAL A 7 5.12 -11.83 7.13
CA VAL A 7 6.04 -12.76 6.49
C VAL A 7 6.11 -14.04 7.32
N PHE A 8 5.85 -15.17 6.71
CA PHE A 8 5.78 -16.43 7.43
C PHE A 8 6.17 -17.59 6.52
N ARG A 9 6.64 -18.67 7.13
CA ARG A 9 7.02 -19.87 6.41
C ARG A 9 5.78 -20.70 6.06
N SER A 10 5.71 -21.15 4.81
CA SER A 10 4.69 -22.07 4.33
C SER A 10 5.37 -23.15 3.49
N GLY A 11 5.47 -24.35 4.05
CA GLY A 11 6.24 -25.43 3.42
C GLY A 11 7.70 -25.03 3.26
N LYS A 12 8.21 -25.10 2.03
CA LYS A 12 9.60 -24.74 1.69
C LYS A 12 9.78 -23.27 1.29
N TYR A 13 8.69 -22.50 1.25
CA TYR A 13 8.73 -21.10 0.87
C TYR A 13 8.42 -20.18 2.05
N TRP A 14 8.83 -18.94 1.91
CA TRP A 14 8.45 -17.84 2.78
C TRP A 14 7.44 -16.97 2.06
N VAL A 15 6.21 -16.95 2.57
CA VAL A 15 5.14 -16.11 2.04
C VAL A 15 5.25 -14.73 2.68
N ILE A 16 5.06 -13.70 1.87
CA ILE A 16 5.10 -12.31 2.34
C ILE A 16 3.94 -11.54 1.73
N GLU A 17 3.26 -10.76 2.56
CA GLU A 17 2.09 -10.01 2.13
C GLU A 17 2.02 -8.63 2.78
N VAL A 18 1.44 -7.69 2.05
CA VAL A 18 1.02 -6.39 2.55
C VAL A 18 -0.48 -6.29 2.27
N PRO A 19 -1.32 -6.69 3.25
CA PRO A 19 -2.76 -6.86 3.03
C PRO A 19 -3.47 -5.60 2.54
N ILE A 20 -3.11 -4.44 3.08
CA ILE A 20 -3.72 -3.17 2.68
C ILE A 20 -3.48 -2.84 1.20
N LEU A 21 -2.40 -3.34 0.62
CA LEU A 21 -2.09 -3.19 -0.81
C LEU A 21 -2.63 -4.34 -1.65
N GLY A 22 -3.10 -5.41 -1.02
CA GLY A 22 -3.52 -6.62 -1.72
C GLY A 22 -2.38 -7.26 -2.51
N ILE A 23 -1.15 -7.23 -1.97
CA ILE A 23 0.04 -7.79 -2.62
C ILE A 23 0.56 -8.95 -1.80
N VAL A 24 0.75 -10.08 -2.46
CA VAL A 24 1.32 -11.30 -1.89
C VAL A 24 2.39 -11.82 -2.85
N THR A 25 3.51 -12.24 -2.30
CA THR A 25 4.56 -12.93 -3.07
C THR A 25 5.26 -13.94 -2.16
N GLN A 26 6.33 -14.54 -2.63
CA GLN A 26 7.07 -15.54 -1.87
C GLN A 26 8.56 -15.49 -2.20
N GLY A 27 9.35 -16.02 -1.28
CA GLY A 27 10.78 -16.18 -1.46
C GLY A 27 11.26 -17.52 -0.91
N ARG A 28 12.50 -17.87 -1.18
CA ARG A 28 13.12 -19.10 -0.71
C ARG A 28 13.65 -19.00 0.72
N SER A 29 13.86 -17.78 1.18
CA SER A 29 14.27 -17.43 2.52
C SER A 29 13.47 -16.22 2.99
N LYS A 30 13.54 -15.91 4.27
CA LYS A 30 12.90 -14.70 4.81
C LYS A 30 13.46 -13.43 4.15
N LYS A 31 14.79 -13.38 3.98
CA LYS A 31 15.45 -12.26 3.31
C LYS A 31 15.02 -12.15 1.86
N ASP A 32 14.97 -13.27 1.14
CA ASP A 32 14.52 -13.31 -0.25
C ASP A 32 13.06 -12.82 -0.36
N ALA A 33 12.20 -13.20 0.58
CA ALA A 33 10.82 -12.71 0.62
C ALA A 33 10.75 -11.18 0.75
N TYR A 34 11.58 -10.58 1.61
CA TYR A 34 11.65 -9.12 1.72
C TYR A 34 12.10 -8.48 0.39
N ASP A 35 13.11 -9.05 -0.26
CA ASP A 35 13.56 -8.56 -1.56
C ASP A 35 12.44 -8.65 -2.61
N MET A 36 11.68 -9.75 -2.58
CA MET A 36 10.57 -9.98 -3.51
C MET A 36 9.41 -8.99 -3.32
N ILE A 37 9.05 -8.66 -2.08
CA ILE A 37 7.96 -7.71 -1.85
C ILE A 37 8.37 -6.29 -2.24
N VAL A 38 9.62 -5.90 -1.99
CA VAL A 38 10.17 -4.62 -2.43
C VAL A 38 10.11 -4.52 -3.96
N ASP A 39 10.63 -5.53 -4.65
CA ASP A 39 10.64 -5.58 -6.11
C ASP A 39 9.23 -5.51 -6.69
N ALA A 40 8.29 -6.27 -6.12
CA ALA A 40 6.90 -6.27 -6.56
C ALA A 40 6.27 -4.89 -6.43
N ILE A 41 6.47 -4.21 -5.31
CA ILE A 41 5.89 -2.88 -5.07
C ILE A 41 6.54 -1.84 -5.98
N GLU A 42 7.87 -1.82 -6.05
CA GLU A 42 8.60 -0.85 -6.89
C GLU A 42 8.26 -1.03 -8.37
N SER A 43 8.11 -2.26 -8.83
CA SER A 43 7.71 -2.57 -10.21
C SER A 43 6.28 -2.11 -10.51
N LEU A 44 5.35 -2.31 -9.58
CA LEU A 44 3.96 -1.89 -9.75
C LEU A 44 3.80 -0.37 -9.69
N VAL A 45 4.55 0.31 -8.85
CA VAL A 45 4.57 1.77 -8.79
C VAL A 45 5.14 2.34 -10.08
N ASN A 46 6.19 1.71 -10.63
CA ASN A 46 6.81 2.05 -11.90
C ASN A 46 7.17 3.54 -11.99
N LYS A 47 7.79 4.06 -10.94
CA LYS A 47 8.28 5.45 -10.90
C LYS A 47 9.77 5.43 -10.64
N GLN A 48 10.51 6.14 -11.47
CA GLN A 48 11.96 6.27 -11.31
C GLN A 48 12.28 6.87 -9.93
N GLU A 49 13.30 6.32 -9.28
CA GLU A 49 13.78 6.75 -7.95
C GLU A 49 12.83 6.44 -6.78
N PHE A 50 11.64 5.88 -7.02
CA PHE A 50 10.79 5.40 -5.94
C PHE A 50 11.42 4.17 -5.28
N LYS A 51 11.63 4.24 -3.96
CA LYS A 51 12.23 3.16 -3.18
C LYS A 51 11.39 2.79 -1.99
N VAL A 52 11.27 1.48 -1.76
CA VAL A 52 10.57 0.91 -0.61
C VAL A 52 11.60 0.56 0.46
N GLU A 53 11.29 0.95 1.69
CA GLU A 53 12.05 0.59 2.88
C GLU A 53 11.31 -0.49 3.65
N VAL A 54 12.05 -1.46 4.21
CA VAL A 54 11.51 -2.56 5.01
C VAL A 54 11.96 -2.41 6.46
N PHE A 55 11.00 -2.52 7.36
CA PHE A 55 11.22 -2.42 8.81
C PHE A 55 10.74 -3.70 9.48
N PRO A 56 11.61 -4.68 9.71
CA PRO A 56 11.21 -5.92 10.36
C PRO A 56 10.75 -5.66 11.80
N GLY A 57 9.67 -6.34 12.16
CA GLY A 57 9.14 -6.33 13.53
C GLY A 57 9.40 -7.65 14.22
N GLU A 58 8.57 -7.94 15.22
CA GLU A 58 8.63 -9.20 15.94
C GLU A 58 7.91 -10.31 15.18
N LYS A 59 8.43 -11.54 15.29
CA LYS A 59 7.86 -12.74 14.68
C LYS A 59 7.60 -12.56 13.17
N SER A 60 6.34 -12.66 12.78
CA SER A 60 5.91 -12.55 11.38
C SER A 60 5.59 -11.12 10.94
N TYR A 61 5.65 -10.17 11.84
CA TYR A 61 5.26 -8.78 11.55
C TYR A 61 6.41 -7.99 10.93
N PHE A 62 6.08 -7.18 9.95
CA PHE A 62 6.99 -6.17 9.41
C PHE A 62 6.19 -4.97 8.92
N GLU A 63 6.89 -3.91 8.59
CA GLU A 63 6.30 -2.72 8.00
C GLU A 63 7.10 -2.31 6.77
N ILE A 64 6.42 -1.66 5.83
CA ILE A 64 7.07 -1.03 4.68
C ILE A 64 6.75 0.46 4.66
N GLY A 65 7.63 1.23 4.07
CA GLY A 65 7.43 2.65 3.86
C GLY A 65 8.25 3.15 2.68
N SER A 66 8.14 4.44 2.44
CA SER A 66 8.97 5.14 1.45
C SER A 66 9.17 6.58 1.90
N GLU A 67 10.30 7.16 1.56
CA GLU A 67 10.50 8.61 1.73
C GLU A 67 9.56 9.41 0.83
N ASP A 68 9.17 8.85 -0.32
CA ASP A 68 8.18 9.43 -1.21
C ASP A 68 6.76 9.06 -0.75
N VAL A 69 6.30 9.69 0.31
CA VAL A 69 4.99 9.44 0.91
C VAL A 69 3.86 9.75 -0.06
N ALA A 70 3.97 10.79 -0.87
CA ALA A 70 2.95 11.17 -1.83
C ALA A 70 2.68 10.05 -2.85
N THR A 71 3.74 9.44 -3.40
CA THR A 71 3.62 8.30 -4.31
C THR A 71 3.05 7.08 -3.60
N MET A 72 3.46 6.84 -2.35
CA MET A 72 2.93 5.73 -1.56
C MET A 72 1.41 5.86 -1.32
N ILE A 73 0.93 7.07 -1.01
CA ILE A 73 -0.50 7.35 -0.84
C ILE A 73 -1.27 7.10 -2.14
N ALA A 74 -0.76 7.61 -3.26
CA ALA A 74 -1.37 7.40 -4.58
C ALA A 74 -1.46 5.90 -4.91
N PHE A 75 -0.40 5.18 -4.65
CA PHE A 75 -0.34 3.73 -4.86
C PHE A 75 -1.32 2.98 -3.96
N LEU A 76 -1.39 3.35 -2.67
CA LEU A 76 -2.36 2.77 -1.73
C LEU A 76 -3.80 2.94 -2.22
N LEU A 77 -4.17 4.13 -2.67
CA LEU A 77 -5.51 4.38 -3.20
C LEU A 77 -5.80 3.50 -4.41
N ARG A 78 -4.87 3.41 -5.36
CA ARG A 78 -5.03 2.56 -6.53
C ARG A 78 -5.17 1.08 -6.15
N ARG A 79 -4.35 0.59 -5.25
CA ARG A 79 -4.39 -0.80 -4.79
C ARG A 79 -5.68 -1.12 -4.04
N GLN A 80 -6.16 -0.21 -3.22
CA GLN A 80 -7.44 -0.36 -2.52
C GLN A 80 -8.59 -0.45 -3.54
N ARG A 81 -8.61 0.40 -4.55
CA ARG A 81 -9.62 0.33 -5.61
C ARG A 81 -9.57 -1.02 -6.33
N MET A 82 -8.39 -1.47 -6.72
CA MET A 82 -8.21 -2.76 -7.42
C MET A 82 -8.58 -3.95 -6.54
N LYS A 83 -8.21 -3.91 -5.27
CA LYS A 83 -8.53 -4.94 -4.28
C LYS A 83 -10.04 -5.15 -4.14
N HIS A 84 -10.81 -4.08 -4.23
CA HIS A 84 -12.27 -4.11 -4.13
C HIS A 84 -12.97 -4.19 -5.49
N GLY A 85 -12.24 -4.36 -6.57
CA GLY A 85 -12.79 -4.55 -7.91
C GLY A 85 -13.55 -3.34 -8.46
N LEU A 86 -13.20 -2.14 -8.03
CA LEU A 86 -13.90 -0.91 -8.42
C LEU A 86 -13.25 -0.25 -9.64
N THR A 87 -14.11 0.32 -10.49
CA THR A 87 -13.66 1.20 -11.57
C THR A 87 -13.51 2.63 -11.06
N LEU A 88 -12.79 3.46 -11.81
CA LEU A 88 -12.67 4.89 -11.50
C LEU A 88 -14.05 5.58 -11.48
N VAL A 89 -14.93 5.19 -12.39
CA VAL A 89 -16.31 5.71 -12.46
C VAL A 89 -17.10 5.37 -11.20
N GLU A 90 -17.01 4.13 -10.73
CA GLU A 90 -17.72 3.68 -9.52
C GLU A 90 -17.25 4.44 -8.28
N VAL A 91 -15.95 4.62 -8.12
CA VAL A 91 -15.40 5.39 -6.99
C VAL A 91 -15.87 6.84 -7.06
N SER A 92 -15.81 7.45 -8.24
CA SER A 92 -16.27 8.83 -8.44
C SER A 92 -17.75 9.00 -8.08
N LYS A 93 -18.60 8.03 -8.45
CA LYS A 93 -20.01 8.02 -8.06
C LYS A 93 -20.20 7.97 -6.55
N ARG A 94 -19.45 7.11 -5.87
CA ARG A 94 -19.49 6.99 -4.39
C ARG A 94 -19.08 8.29 -3.71
N LEU A 95 -18.18 9.04 -4.32
CA LEU A 95 -17.71 10.34 -3.83
C LEU A 95 -18.65 11.48 -4.19
N GLY A 96 -19.69 11.24 -5.02
CA GLY A 96 -20.57 12.29 -5.51
C GLY A 96 -19.89 13.25 -6.48
N ALA A 97 -18.78 12.85 -7.10
CA ALA A 97 -18.02 13.68 -8.01
C ALA A 97 -18.70 13.78 -9.38
N LYS A 98 -18.64 14.97 -9.99
CA LYS A 98 -19.18 15.21 -11.33
C LYS A 98 -18.34 14.56 -12.44
N SER A 99 -17.05 14.32 -12.17
CA SER A 99 -16.09 13.75 -13.12
C SER A 99 -15.17 12.75 -12.42
N PHE A 100 -14.89 11.64 -13.09
CA PHE A 100 -13.93 10.66 -12.58
C PHE A 100 -12.48 11.21 -12.51
N ASN A 101 -12.18 12.27 -13.24
CA ASN A 101 -10.86 12.89 -13.22
C ASN A 101 -10.49 13.46 -11.85
N THR A 102 -11.47 13.90 -11.07
CA THR A 102 -11.23 14.43 -9.72
C THR A 102 -10.56 13.38 -8.82
N TYR A 103 -11.07 12.16 -8.80
CA TYR A 103 -10.48 11.07 -8.03
C TYR A 103 -9.20 10.54 -8.69
N ALA A 104 -9.22 10.35 -10.02
CA ALA A 104 -8.08 9.81 -10.76
C ALA A 104 -6.78 10.59 -10.52
N ARG A 105 -6.86 11.90 -10.29
CA ARG A 105 -5.69 12.73 -9.99
C ARG A 105 -5.00 12.30 -8.69
N TYR A 106 -5.75 11.86 -7.70
CA TYR A 106 -5.19 11.34 -6.45
C TYR A 106 -4.45 10.02 -6.67
N GLU A 107 -5.02 9.10 -7.46
CA GLU A 107 -4.35 7.83 -7.79
C GLU A 107 -3.11 8.03 -8.65
N GLN A 108 -3.07 9.07 -9.46
CA GLN A 108 -1.93 9.39 -10.31
C GLN A 108 -0.83 10.18 -9.59
N GLY A 109 -1.06 10.55 -8.33
CA GLY A 109 -0.11 11.33 -7.56
C GLY A 109 -0.02 12.80 -7.99
N ARG A 110 -0.96 13.27 -8.81
CA ARG A 110 -1.00 14.68 -9.26
C ARG A 110 -1.53 15.62 -8.18
N SER A 111 -2.30 15.08 -7.25
CA SER A 111 -2.81 15.81 -6.10
C SER A 111 -2.61 14.95 -4.86
N VAL A 112 -2.13 15.55 -3.77
CA VAL A 112 -2.00 14.89 -2.48
C VAL A 112 -3.22 15.28 -1.65
N PRO A 113 -4.02 14.31 -1.17
CA PRO A 113 -5.20 14.63 -0.39
C PRO A 113 -4.83 15.19 0.98
N THR A 114 -5.65 16.08 1.50
CA THR A 114 -5.62 16.44 2.92
C THR A 114 -5.99 15.22 3.75
N ILE A 115 -5.71 15.23 5.06
CA ILE A 115 -5.97 14.07 5.92
C ILE A 115 -7.46 13.69 5.97
N ASP A 116 -8.33 14.66 6.03
CA ASP A 116 -9.78 14.46 6.01
C ASP A 116 -10.25 13.93 4.65
N LYS A 117 -9.71 14.47 3.56
CA LYS A 117 -10.00 13.97 2.21
C LYS A 117 -9.52 12.53 2.04
N PHE A 118 -8.32 12.22 2.53
CA PHE A 118 -7.78 10.87 2.48
C PHE A 118 -8.70 9.87 3.20
N ASN A 119 -9.21 10.24 4.36
CA ASN A 119 -10.18 9.42 5.08
C ASN A 119 -11.46 9.18 4.26
N LEU A 120 -11.99 10.22 3.60
CA LEU A 120 -13.15 10.08 2.73
C LEU A 120 -12.88 9.17 1.53
N LEU A 121 -11.70 9.30 0.92
CA LEU A 121 -11.30 8.45 -0.21
C LEU A 121 -11.21 6.98 0.20
N LEU A 122 -10.56 6.70 1.32
CA LEU A 122 -10.45 5.33 1.84
C LEU A 122 -11.83 4.73 2.16
N SER A 123 -12.72 5.50 2.75
CA SER A 123 -14.09 5.06 3.07
C SER A 123 -14.88 4.75 1.80
N ALA A 124 -14.70 5.51 0.73
CA ALA A 124 -15.36 5.24 -0.54
C ALA A 124 -14.82 3.99 -1.24
N LEU A 125 -13.54 3.67 -1.05
CA LEU A 125 -12.89 2.49 -1.63
C LEU A 125 -13.20 1.21 -0.88
N SER A 126 -13.41 1.29 0.44
CA SER A 126 -13.61 0.14 1.31
C SER A 126 -14.76 0.40 2.28
N GLU A 127 -15.98 0.03 1.87
CA GLU A 127 -17.19 0.27 2.67
C GLU A 127 -17.26 -0.58 3.94
N ASP A 128 -16.62 -1.75 3.91
CA ASP A 128 -16.70 -2.73 5.01
C ASP A 128 -15.54 -2.65 6.01
N ASN A 129 -14.56 -1.78 5.77
CA ASN A 129 -13.37 -1.71 6.60
C ASN A 129 -13.09 -0.28 7.06
N ASP A 130 -12.63 -0.14 8.29
CA ASP A 130 -12.03 1.08 8.79
C ASP A 130 -10.51 0.97 8.77
N PHE A 131 -9.85 2.12 8.72
CA PHE A 131 -8.39 2.21 8.72
C PHE A 131 -7.92 2.73 10.08
N VAL A 132 -6.97 2.03 10.66
CA VAL A 132 -6.47 2.31 12.00
C VAL A 132 -5.10 2.97 11.91
N LEU A 133 -4.95 4.08 12.62
CA LEU A 133 -3.67 4.75 12.79
C LEU A 133 -3.00 4.18 14.04
N THR A 134 -1.80 3.63 13.87
CA THR A 134 -1.03 3.00 14.94
C THR A 134 0.36 3.59 15.02
N GLU A 135 0.87 3.78 16.23
CA GLU A 135 2.27 4.15 16.41
C GLU A 135 3.16 2.93 16.21
N SER A 136 4.31 3.16 15.61
CA SER A 136 5.35 2.15 15.45
C SER A 136 6.68 2.71 15.94
N GLN A 137 7.52 1.84 16.50
CA GLN A 137 8.86 2.23 16.93
C GLN A 137 9.70 2.66 15.72
N LYS A 138 10.45 3.74 15.90
CA LYS A 138 11.37 4.21 14.89
C LYS A 138 12.54 3.24 14.77
N LYS A 139 12.61 2.53 13.63
CA LYS A 139 13.64 1.53 13.35
C LYS A 139 14.38 1.90 12.08
N VAL A 140 15.60 1.35 11.94
CA VAL A 140 16.37 1.49 10.72
C VAL A 140 15.89 0.44 9.71
N SER A 141 15.72 0.86 8.46
CA SER A 141 15.39 -0.04 7.36
C SER A 141 16.54 -1.01 7.10
N ILE A 142 16.19 -2.25 6.72
CA ILE A 142 17.16 -3.26 6.27
C ILE A 142 17.39 -3.23 4.75
N ILE A 143 16.59 -2.43 4.04
CA ILE A 143 16.65 -2.28 2.57
C ILE A 143 16.64 -0.80 2.21
#